data_ade11fdbb074c53233a7c9ad8bf13b05
#
_entry.id   ade11fdbb074c53233a7c9ad8bf13b05
#
_cell.length_a   1.000
_cell.length_b   1.000
_cell.length_c   1.000
_cell.angle_alpha   90.00
_cell.angle_beta   90.00
_cell.angle_gamma   90.00
#
_symmetry.space_group_name_H-M   'P 1'
#
loop_
_entity.id
_entity.type
_entity.pdbx_description
1 polymer ?
#
loop_
_entity_poly.entity_id
_entity_poly.type
_entity_poly.pdbx_seq_one_letter_code
_entity_poly.pdbx_strand_id
1 'polypeptide(L)'
;MMRNDLAGVMLDVSQRLAAILACPIRRECALSASRPLFSVPSAPLVPILGLDEGFPIHRIFCVGRNYAAHAAELGNAVDRVAPFYFTKPPTGLVLEGGTIAYPPGTEDYHHEIELVIAIGAPAFRVSADEAMGAVYGYAVGLDMTRRDLQNAMKEKQRPWDIAKAFEDSAVIGAITPAATFEPGAQRISLLVNDGLRQEGHLSDMIWSVPEMISHLSRYYHLTPGDLIFTGTPSGVGALQPGDRLEGAVEGLSPITVTIGPAV
;
A
#
# COMPACT_ATOMS: atom_id res chain seq x y z
N MET A 1 -39.22 -29.44 58.68
CA MET A 1 -39.53 -28.02 58.50
C MET A 1 -38.31 -27.34 57.88
N MET A 2 -38.11 -27.46 56.59
CA MET A 2 -37.12 -26.76 55.78
C MET A 2 -37.56 -26.85 54.31
N ARG A 3 -38.45 -25.97 53.91
CA ARG A 3 -38.76 -25.65 52.52
C ARG A 3 -38.83 -24.12 52.49
N ASN A 4 -37.95 -23.53 51.78
CA ASN A 4 -38.00 -22.16 51.23
C ASN A 4 -36.60 -21.55 51.25
N ASP A 5 -35.81 -21.80 50.22
CA ASP A 5 -34.74 -20.88 49.87
C ASP A 5 -34.24 -20.99 48.42
N LEU A 6 -34.80 -21.94 47.63
CA LEU A 6 -34.38 -22.04 46.23
C LEU A 6 -35.05 -21.07 45.28
N ALA A 7 -36.22 -20.51 45.67
CA ALA A 7 -36.93 -19.55 44.82
C ALA A 7 -36.29 -18.13 44.84
N GLY A 8 -35.71 -17.75 45.99
CA GLY A 8 -35.05 -16.46 46.16
C GLY A 8 -33.72 -16.36 45.37
N VAL A 9 -32.98 -17.47 45.33
CA VAL A 9 -31.69 -17.53 44.61
C VAL A 9 -31.92 -17.51 43.08
N MET A 10 -32.95 -18.20 42.59
CA MET A 10 -33.27 -18.21 41.15
C MET A 10 -33.78 -16.84 40.62
N LEU A 11 -34.51 -16.08 41.47
CA LEU A 11 -34.94 -14.71 41.12
C LEU A 11 -33.77 -13.74 41.05
N ASP A 12 -32.76 -13.89 41.91
CA ASP A 12 -31.56 -13.06 41.88
C ASP A 12 -30.69 -13.33 40.64
N VAL A 13 -30.54 -14.60 40.22
CA VAL A 13 -29.78 -14.96 39.02
C VAL A 13 -30.49 -14.50 37.76
N SER A 14 -31.82 -14.60 37.67
CA SER A 14 -32.57 -14.12 36.50
C SER A 14 -32.59 -12.60 36.43
N GLN A 15 -32.66 -11.89 37.53
CA GLN A 15 -32.53 -10.45 37.55
C GLN A 15 -31.11 -9.96 37.22
N ARG A 16 -30.08 -10.66 37.66
CA ARG A 16 -28.69 -10.39 37.29
C ARG A 16 -28.43 -10.67 35.84
N LEU A 17 -28.97 -11.78 35.29
CA LEU A 17 -28.91 -12.04 33.83
C LEU A 17 -29.67 -11.03 33.00
N ALA A 18 -30.88 -10.59 33.47
CA ALA A 18 -31.63 -9.55 32.80
C ALA A 18 -30.90 -8.20 32.87
N ALA A 19 -30.21 -7.87 33.98
CA ALA A 19 -29.37 -6.68 34.10
C ALA A 19 -28.13 -6.74 33.22
N ILE A 20 -27.54 -7.95 33.01
CA ILE A 20 -26.42 -8.17 32.08
C ILE A 20 -26.90 -8.08 30.62
N LEU A 21 -28.11 -8.58 30.31
CA LEU A 21 -28.70 -8.50 28.97
C LEU A 21 -29.36 -7.14 28.67
N ALA A 22 -29.77 -6.40 29.71
CA ALA A 22 -30.28 -5.06 29.58
C ALA A 22 -29.23 -3.96 29.74
N CYS A 23 -27.98 -4.33 30.04
CA CYS A 23 -26.87 -3.41 29.83
C CYS A 23 -26.77 -3.19 28.33
N PRO A 24 -27.24 -2.05 27.78
CA PRO A 24 -26.83 -1.71 26.46
C PRO A 24 -25.32 -1.73 26.56
N ILE A 25 -24.68 -2.56 25.75
CA ILE A 25 -23.27 -2.35 25.44
C ILE A 25 -23.23 -0.95 24.87
N ARG A 26 -23.22 0.04 25.75
CA ARG A 26 -22.89 1.39 25.39
C ARG A 26 -21.46 1.29 24.90
N ARG A 27 -21.29 1.33 23.57
CA ARG A 27 -20.01 1.74 22.99
C ARG A 27 -19.55 3.11 23.55
N GLU A 28 -20.32 3.71 24.42
CA GLU A 28 -20.07 4.96 25.13
C GLU A 28 -19.38 4.79 26.50
N CYS A 29 -19.15 3.58 26.98
CA CYS A 29 -18.09 3.35 27.97
C CYS A 29 -16.74 3.21 27.26
N ALA A 30 -16.61 3.86 26.09
CA ALA A 30 -15.35 4.09 25.46
C ALA A 30 -14.52 4.94 26.41
N LEU A 31 -13.38 4.45 26.81
CA LEU A 31 -12.28 5.22 27.29
C LEU A 31 -12.04 6.35 26.26
N SER A 32 -12.75 7.47 26.36
CA SER A 32 -12.60 8.60 25.46
C SER A 32 -11.40 9.40 25.94
N ALA A 33 -10.24 9.11 25.35
CA ALA A 33 -9.12 10.01 25.47
C ALA A 33 -9.46 11.31 24.73
N SER A 34 -9.63 12.41 25.44
CA SER A 34 -9.97 13.72 24.85
C SER A 34 -8.78 14.39 24.16
N ARG A 35 -7.57 13.88 24.38
CA ARG A 35 -6.32 14.35 23.77
C ARG A 35 -5.28 13.24 23.74
N PRO A 36 -4.39 13.23 22.72
CA PRO A 36 -3.29 12.26 22.68
C PRO A 36 -2.29 12.54 23.82
N LEU A 37 -1.67 11.48 24.34
CA LEU A 37 -0.61 11.56 25.35
C LEU A 37 0.65 12.22 24.77
N PHE A 38 0.95 11.96 23.50
CA PHE A 38 2.03 12.55 22.73
C PHE A 38 1.55 12.83 21.30
N SER A 39 2.22 13.74 20.59
CA SER A 39 1.91 14.01 19.19
C SER A 39 2.38 12.84 18.32
N VAL A 40 1.55 12.45 17.35
CA VAL A 40 1.93 11.54 16.27
C VAL A 40 1.99 12.33 14.97
N PRO A 41 2.83 11.92 13.98
CA PRO A 41 2.83 12.54 12.67
C PRO A 41 1.41 12.54 12.07
N SER A 42 1.04 13.64 11.41
CA SER A 42 -0.18 13.68 10.59
C SER A 42 -0.05 12.73 9.40
N ALA A 43 -1.17 12.37 8.79
CA ALA A 43 -1.16 11.63 7.53
C ALA A 43 -0.29 12.36 6.48
N PRO A 44 0.58 11.65 5.76
CA PRO A 44 1.33 12.25 4.66
C PRO A 44 0.39 12.85 3.62
N LEU A 45 0.79 13.97 3.02
CA LEU A 45 0.08 14.61 1.92
C LEU A 45 0.90 14.47 0.66
N VAL A 46 0.32 13.88 -0.39
CA VAL A 46 0.93 13.80 -1.72
C VAL A 46 0.43 14.95 -2.57
N PRO A 47 1.32 15.72 -3.26
CA PRO A 47 0.90 16.79 -4.14
C PRO A 47 -0.04 16.29 -5.26
N ILE A 48 -1.00 17.12 -5.66
CA ILE A 48 -1.88 16.85 -6.79
C ILE A 48 -1.50 17.82 -7.91
N LEU A 49 -1.28 17.29 -9.10
CA LEU A 49 -0.92 18.13 -10.26
C LEU A 49 -2.03 19.15 -10.57
N GLY A 50 -1.66 20.44 -10.53
CA GLY A 50 -2.58 21.54 -10.81
C GLY A 50 -3.47 21.98 -9.65
N LEU A 51 -3.26 21.48 -8.44
CA LEU A 51 -3.97 21.89 -7.23
C LEU A 51 -2.98 22.30 -6.12
N ASP A 52 -3.42 23.19 -5.24
CA ASP A 52 -2.68 23.58 -4.04
C ASP A 52 -2.94 22.62 -2.87
N GLU A 53 -4.01 21.82 -2.96
CA GLU A 53 -4.38 20.82 -1.97
C GLU A 53 -3.54 19.55 -2.13
N GLY A 54 -3.22 18.90 -0.99
CA GLY A 54 -2.55 17.60 -0.97
C GLY A 54 -3.53 16.45 -0.77
N PHE A 55 -3.26 15.32 -1.37
CA PHE A 55 -3.99 14.08 -1.22
C PHE A 55 -3.54 13.36 0.06
N PRO A 56 -4.42 13.22 1.10
CA PRO A 56 -4.04 12.60 2.36
C PRO A 56 -3.97 11.08 2.22
N ILE A 57 -2.88 10.48 2.72
CA ILE A 57 -2.66 9.03 2.61
C ILE A 57 -3.19 8.32 3.84
N HIS A 58 -4.05 7.31 3.61
CA HIS A 58 -4.66 6.47 4.64
C HIS A 58 -4.00 5.11 4.73
N ARG A 59 -3.90 4.37 3.60
CA ARG A 59 -3.27 3.04 3.53
C ARG A 59 -2.51 2.91 2.22
N ILE A 60 -1.50 2.02 2.22
CA ILE A 60 -0.74 1.68 1.03
C ILE A 60 -0.83 0.16 0.83
N PHE A 61 -1.49 -0.25 -0.24
CA PHE A 61 -1.52 -1.61 -0.73
C PHE A 61 -0.51 -1.76 -1.88
N CYS A 62 0.12 -2.92 -1.99
CA CYS A 62 1.05 -3.24 -3.06
C CYS A 62 0.67 -4.58 -3.68
N VAL A 63 0.76 -4.68 -5.00
CA VAL A 63 0.47 -5.90 -5.76
C VAL A 63 1.79 -6.55 -6.15
N GLY A 64 2.05 -7.74 -5.64
CA GLY A 64 3.25 -8.48 -5.99
C GLY A 64 3.11 -9.24 -7.31
N ARG A 65 4.23 -9.31 -8.09
CA ARG A 65 4.35 -10.16 -9.29
C ARG A 65 3.32 -9.87 -10.38
N ASN A 66 3.08 -8.61 -10.66
CA ASN A 66 2.06 -8.20 -11.63
C ASN A 66 2.57 -8.02 -13.08
N TYR A 67 3.82 -8.36 -13.35
CA TYR A 67 4.40 -8.40 -14.71
C TYR A 67 5.01 -9.77 -14.97
N ALA A 68 4.65 -10.38 -16.12
CA ALA A 68 5.10 -11.74 -16.45
C ALA A 68 6.63 -11.84 -16.53
N ALA A 69 7.30 -10.86 -17.13
CA ALA A 69 8.75 -10.81 -17.24
C ALA A 69 9.44 -10.72 -15.87
N HIS A 70 8.90 -9.89 -14.96
CA HIS A 70 9.41 -9.79 -13.60
C HIS A 70 9.17 -11.08 -12.78
N ALA A 71 8.01 -11.72 -12.94
CA ALA A 71 7.74 -13.01 -12.31
C ALA A 71 8.77 -14.07 -12.75
N ALA A 72 9.07 -14.13 -14.05
CA ALA A 72 10.07 -15.03 -14.62
C ALA A 72 11.51 -14.72 -14.15
N GLU A 73 11.89 -13.43 -14.08
CA GLU A 73 13.17 -12.95 -13.54
C GLU A 73 13.42 -13.46 -12.11
N LEU A 74 12.39 -13.52 -11.30
CA LEU A 74 12.44 -14.01 -9.92
C LEU A 74 12.18 -15.52 -9.79
N GLY A 75 12.16 -16.27 -10.91
CA GLY A 75 11.97 -17.73 -10.93
C GLY A 75 10.55 -18.19 -10.62
N ASN A 76 9.53 -17.31 -10.79
CA ASN A 76 8.14 -17.63 -10.53
C ASN A 76 7.34 -17.78 -11.83
N ALA A 77 6.32 -18.64 -11.80
CA ALA A 77 5.32 -18.72 -12.88
C ALA A 77 4.31 -17.55 -12.75
N VAL A 78 3.69 -17.22 -13.88
CA VAL A 78 2.56 -16.27 -13.90
C VAL A 78 1.37 -16.88 -13.15
N ASP A 79 0.84 -16.15 -12.18
CA ASP A 79 -0.36 -16.54 -11.44
C ASP A 79 -1.55 -15.65 -11.85
N ARG A 80 -2.58 -16.28 -12.43
CA ARG A 80 -3.86 -15.64 -12.81
C ARG A 80 -5.03 -16.14 -11.95
N VAL A 81 -4.75 -16.87 -10.85
CA VAL A 81 -5.80 -17.34 -9.93
C VAL A 81 -6.25 -16.19 -9.05
N ALA A 82 -5.30 -15.48 -8.44
CA ALA A 82 -5.57 -14.30 -7.62
C ALA A 82 -4.37 -13.36 -7.57
N PRO A 83 -4.59 -12.02 -7.49
CA PRO A 83 -3.52 -11.09 -7.18
C PRO A 83 -2.97 -11.37 -5.78
N PHE A 84 -1.67 -11.16 -5.62
CA PHE A 84 -0.99 -11.26 -4.32
C PHE A 84 -0.77 -9.85 -3.75
N TYR A 85 -1.10 -9.65 -2.48
CA TYR A 85 -0.99 -8.34 -1.84
C TYR A 85 -0.08 -8.36 -0.61
N PHE A 86 0.57 -7.22 -0.39
CA PHE A 86 1.22 -6.84 0.87
C PHE A 86 0.96 -5.35 1.11
N THR A 87 1.39 -4.82 2.24
CA THR A 87 1.16 -3.41 2.60
C THR A 87 2.45 -2.72 2.99
N LYS A 88 2.46 -1.40 2.84
CA LYS A 88 3.46 -0.51 3.43
C LYS A 88 2.77 0.45 4.39
N PRO A 89 3.44 0.85 5.50
CA PRO A 89 2.85 1.84 6.38
C PRO A 89 2.85 3.23 5.70
N PRO A 90 1.83 4.06 5.90
CA PRO A 90 1.86 5.44 5.41
C PRO A 90 3.06 6.25 5.90
N THR A 91 3.59 5.91 7.08
CA THR A 91 4.80 6.51 7.66
C THR A 91 6.09 6.15 6.91
N GLY A 92 6.04 5.16 6.03
CA GLY A 92 7.16 4.80 5.12
C GLY A 92 7.10 5.51 3.77
N LEU A 93 6.13 6.42 3.58
CA LEU A 93 5.99 7.18 2.34
C LEU A 93 6.90 8.40 2.35
N VAL A 94 7.58 8.63 1.23
CA VAL A 94 8.41 9.81 0.97
C VAL A 94 8.08 10.39 -0.40
N LEU A 95 8.09 11.72 -0.51
CA LEU A 95 7.89 12.40 -1.77
C LEU A 95 9.15 12.36 -2.62
N GLU A 96 8.95 12.40 -3.94
CA GLU A 96 10.04 12.52 -4.91
C GLU A 96 10.88 13.80 -4.71
N GLY A 97 12.03 13.89 -5.37
CA GLY A 97 12.93 15.08 -5.35
C GLY A 97 13.90 15.11 -4.18
N GLY A 98 13.81 14.16 -3.23
CA GLY A 98 14.64 14.11 -2.03
C GLY A 98 15.79 13.10 -2.09
N THR A 99 16.45 13.00 -0.95
CA THR A 99 17.43 11.94 -0.66
C THR A 99 16.85 11.00 0.39
N ILE A 100 16.82 9.71 0.10
CA ILE A 100 16.42 8.66 1.06
C ILE A 100 17.66 7.92 1.53
N ALA A 101 17.71 7.58 2.82
CA ALA A 101 18.85 6.86 3.37
C ALA A 101 18.93 5.44 2.80
N TYR A 102 20.13 4.89 2.64
CA TYR A 102 20.30 3.46 2.45
C TYR A 102 19.86 2.77 3.75
N PRO A 103 18.82 1.90 3.72
CA PRO A 103 18.16 1.45 4.93
C PRO A 103 19.03 0.51 5.76
N PRO A 104 18.85 0.48 7.09
CA PRO A 104 19.59 -0.44 7.95
C PRO A 104 19.12 -1.89 7.74
N GLY A 105 19.97 -2.85 8.09
CA GLY A 105 19.65 -4.27 8.13
C GLY A 105 19.55 -4.97 6.77
N THR A 106 20.10 -4.38 5.71
CA THR A 106 20.22 -4.98 4.38
C THR A 106 21.55 -4.62 3.73
N GLU A 107 22.05 -5.51 2.91
CA GLU A 107 23.18 -5.29 1.99
C GLU A 107 22.74 -5.38 0.52
N ASP A 108 21.43 -5.55 0.27
CA ASP A 108 20.85 -5.75 -1.06
C ASP A 108 19.55 -4.96 -1.19
N TYR A 109 19.68 -3.63 -1.37
CA TYR A 109 18.58 -2.67 -1.47
C TYR A 109 18.20 -2.44 -2.92
N HIS A 110 16.96 -2.75 -3.31
CA HIS A 110 16.48 -2.73 -4.68
C HIS A 110 15.41 -1.66 -4.93
N HIS A 111 15.39 -1.18 -6.19
CA HIS A 111 14.32 -0.36 -6.76
C HIS A 111 13.26 -1.24 -7.43
N GLU A 112 12.01 -0.79 -7.43
CA GLU A 112 10.89 -1.34 -8.18
C GLU A 112 9.99 -0.19 -8.64
N ILE A 113 10.10 0.21 -9.93
CA ILE A 113 9.25 1.29 -10.50
C ILE A 113 7.83 0.79 -10.70
N GLU A 114 6.83 1.58 -10.31
CA GLU A 114 5.42 1.19 -10.37
C GLU A 114 4.51 2.34 -10.76
N LEU A 115 3.41 2.02 -11.45
CA LEU A 115 2.22 2.86 -11.46
C LEU A 115 1.60 2.82 -10.07
N VAL A 116 1.12 3.94 -9.56
CA VAL A 116 0.39 4.04 -8.29
C VAL A 116 -1.01 4.57 -8.58
N ILE A 117 -2.03 3.88 -8.04
CA ILE A 117 -3.43 4.28 -8.13
C ILE A 117 -3.80 4.98 -6.82
N ALA A 118 -4.41 6.18 -6.91
CA ALA A 118 -4.99 6.88 -5.77
C ALA A 118 -6.50 6.67 -5.74
N ILE A 119 -7.04 6.13 -4.65
CA ILE A 119 -8.48 5.90 -4.46
C ILE A 119 -9.12 7.15 -3.89
N GLY A 120 -10.12 7.70 -4.58
CA GLY A 120 -10.84 8.93 -4.21
C GLY A 120 -12.29 8.74 -3.83
N ALA A 121 -12.86 7.56 -4.06
CA ALA A 121 -14.23 7.23 -3.66
C ALA A 121 -14.31 5.86 -3.00
N PRO A 122 -15.30 5.62 -2.11
CA PRO A 122 -15.48 4.31 -1.47
C PRO A 122 -15.73 3.21 -2.50
N ALA A 123 -15.07 2.05 -2.31
CA ALA A 123 -15.30 0.85 -3.10
C ALA A 123 -15.30 -0.40 -2.21
N PHE A 124 -16.42 -1.14 -2.22
CA PHE A 124 -16.54 -2.40 -1.51
C PHE A 124 -17.34 -3.40 -2.35
N ARG A 125 -16.72 -4.52 -2.69
CA ARG A 125 -17.27 -5.58 -3.54
C ARG A 125 -17.78 -5.08 -4.90
N VAL A 126 -17.07 -4.10 -5.46
CA VAL A 126 -17.37 -3.56 -6.78
C VAL A 126 -16.95 -4.53 -7.89
N SER A 127 -17.65 -4.53 -9.00
CA SER A 127 -17.21 -5.21 -10.22
C SER A 127 -16.02 -4.49 -10.86
N ALA A 128 -15.34 -5.14 -11.81
CA ALA A 128 -14.27 -4.49 -12.57
C ALA A 128 -14.78 -3.29 -13.37
N ASP A 129 -15.99 -3.36 -13.90
CA ASP A 129 -16.61 -2.26 -14.65
C ASP A 129 -16.91 -1.03 -13.79
N GLU A 130 -17.22 -1.24 -12.50
CA GLU A 130 -17.50 -0.17 -11.54
C GLU A 130 -16.23 0.38 -10.88
N ALA A 131 -15.14 -0.39 -10.88
CA ALA A 131 -13.91 -0.12 -10.12
C ALA A 131 -13.27 1.23 -10.47
N MET A 132 -13.32 1.61 -11.75
CA MET A 132 -12.71 2.86 -12.23
C MET A 132 -13.38 4.11 -11.64
N GLY A 133 -14.65 4.01 -11.22
CA GLY A 133 -15.34 5.10 -10.51
C GLY A 133 -14.76 5.46 -9.14
N ALA A 134 -13.92 4.59 -8.57
CA ALA A 134 -13.26 4.84 -7.30
C ALA A 134 -11.90 5.55 -7.47
N VAL A 135 -11.36 5.63 -8.68
CA VAL A 135 -10.02 6.18 -8.93
C VAL A 135 -10.06 7.71 -8.93
N TYR A 136 -9.25 8.34 -8.11
CA TYR A 136 -8.99 9.77 -8.12
C TYR A 136 -7.94 10.16 -9.17
N GLY A 137 -6.87 9.39 -9.25
CA GLY A 137 -5.75 9.68 -10.13
C GLY A 137 -4.62 8.66 -10.03
N TYR A 138 -3.51 9.00 -10.66
CA TYR A 138 -2.35 8.13 -10.82
C TYR A 138 -1.06 8.88 -10.53
N ALA A 139 -0.05 8.15 -10.06
CA ALA A 139 1.28 8.68 -9.85
C ALA A 139 2.34 7.65 -10.28
N VAL A 140 3.57 8.11 -10.40
CA VAL A 140 4.75 7.24 -10.48
C VAL A 140 5.26 7.00 -9.06
N GLY A 141 5.64 5.75 -8.74
CA GLY A 141 6.20 5.42 -7.43
C GLY A 141 7.33 4.40 -7.51
N LEU A 142 8.04 4.23 -6.38
CA LEU A 142 9.02 3.17 -6.19
C LEU A 142 8.63 2.34 -4.97
N ASP A 143 8.50 1.01 -5.15
CA ASP A 143 8.38 0.04 -4.07
C ASP A 143 9.77 -0.43 -3.66
N MET A 144 10.40 0.34 -2.76
CA MET A 144 11.76 0.06 -2.31
C MET A 144 11.80 -1.21 -1.46
N THR A 145 12.83 -2.04 -1.68
CA THR A 145 12.86 -3.42 -1.20
C THR A 145 14.22 -3.79 -0.62
N ARG A 146 14.24 -4.30 0.61
CA ARG A 146 15.38 -5.05 1.18
C ARG A 146 15.35 -6.47 0.63
N ARG A 147 16.04 -6.71 -0.48
CA ARG A 147 15.88 -7.93 -1.30
C ARG A 147 16.38 -9.18 -0.62
N ASP A 148 17.51 -9.10 0.07
CA ASP A 148 18.07 -10.18 0.89
C ASP A 148 17.08 -10.64 1.97
N LEU A 149 16.46 -9.70 2.70
CA LEU A 149 15.45 -10.01 3.70
C LEU A 149 14.19 -10.60 3.06
N GLN A 150 13.76 -10.07 1.90
CA GLN A 150 12.60 -10.64 1.19
C GLN A 150 12.87 -12.10 0.78
N ASN A 151 14.06 -12.40 0.25
CA ASN A 151 14.43 -13.76 -0.14
C ASN A 151 14.46 -14.69 1.09
N ALA A 152 15.06 -14.27 2.19
CA ALA A 152 15.05 -15.03 3.43
C ALA A 152 13.62 -15.28 3.98
N MET A 153 12.69 -14.33 3.81
CA MET A 153 11.29 -14.52 4.21
C MET A 153 10.57 -15.48 3.27
N LYS A 154 10.82 -15.40 1.93
CA LYS A 154 10.26 -16.34 0.94
C LYS A 154 10.66 -17.78 1.23
N GLU A 155 11.94 -18.04 1.48
CA GLU A 155 12.46 -19.38 1.80
C GLU A 155 11.79 -19.98 3.04
N LYS A 156 11.52 -19.13 4.04
CA LYS A 156 10.90 -19.55 5.31
C LYS A 156 9.38 -19.44 5.31
N GLN A 157 8.76 -19.07 4.19
CA GLN A 157 7.31 -18.85 4.04
C GLN A 157 6.74 -17.89 5.11
N ARG A 158 7.46 -16.80 5.37
CA ARG A 158 7.11 -15.76 6.37
C ARG A 158 6.60 -14.49 5.69
N PRO A 159 5.89 -13.62 6.43
CA PRO A 159 5.50 -12.29 5.94
C PRO A 159 6.70 -11.46 5.51
N TRP A 160 6.48 -10.51 4.58
CA TRP A 160 7.53 -9.68 3.96
C TRP A 160 7.73 -8.34 4.64
N ASP A 161 7.07 -8.08 5.77
CA ASP A 161 7.02 -6.77 6.42
C ASP A 161 8.40 -6.15 6.62
N ILE A 162 9.37 -6.88 7.19
CA ILE A 162 10.73 -6.36 7.40
C ILE A 162 11.48 -6.02 6.11
N ALA A 163 11.03 -6.57 4.98
CA ALA A 163 11.63 -6.34 3.66
C ALA A 163 10.93 -5.24 2.87
N LYS A 164 9.65 -4.97 3.16
CA LYS A 164 8.78 -4.09 2.37
C LYS A 164 8.17 -2.92 3.16
N ALA A 165 8.00 -3.06 4.48
CA ALA A 165 7.29 -2.10 5.32
C ALA A 165 8.25 -1.41 6.30
N PHE A 166 9.09 -0.49 5.79
CA PHE A 166 10.09 0.25 6.55
C PHE A 166 10.06 1.74 6.15
N GLU A 167 10.81 2.56 6.85
CA GLU A 167 10.93 4.00 6.60
C GLU A 167 11.45 4.25 5.17
N ASP A 168 10.91 5.26 4.50
CA ASP A 168 11.25 5.67 3.13
C ASP A 168 11.14 4.54 2.08
N SER A 169 10.30 3.53 2.36
CA SER A 169 10.14 2.37 1.49
C SER A 169 9.13 2.58 0.35
N ALA A 170 8.36 3.66 0.35
CA ALA A 170 7.40 4.01 -0.69
C ALA A 170 7.67 5.43 -1.20
N VAL A 171 8.39 5.56 -2.32
CA VAL A 171 8.56 6.87 -2.99
C VAL A 171 7.37 7.13 -3.88
N ILE A 172 6.87 8.37 -3.92
CA ILE A 172 5.75 8.75 -4.79
C ILE A 172 5.94 10.15 -5.35
N GLY A 173 5.58 10.34 -6.62
CA GLY A 173 5.45 11.63 -7.30
C GLY A 173 4.08 12.26 -7.13
N ALA A 174 3.89 13.43 -7.76
CA ALA A 174 2.60 14.12 -7.77
C ALA A 174 1.50 13.25 -8.42
N ILE A 175 0.29 13.27 -7.85
CA ILE A 175 -0.87 12.58 -8.41
C ILE A 175 -1.43 13.39 -9.58
N THR A 176 -1.51 12.76 -10.75
CA THR A 176 -2.21 13.25 -11.93
C THR A 176 -3.68 12.80 -11.84
N PRO A 177 -4.66 13.74 -11.89
CA PRO A 177 -6.08 13.37 -11.84
C PRO A 177 -6.50 12.43 -12.98
N ALA A 178 -7.36 11.45 -12.69
CA ALA A 178 -7.84 10.47 -13.66
C ALA A 178 -8.57 11.11 -14.87
N ALA A 179 -9.09 12.32 -14.71
CA ALA A 179 -9.71 13.04 -15.82
C ALA A 179 -8.72 13.40 -16.95
N THR A 180 -7.40 13.36 -16.68
CA THR A 180 -6.35 13.74 -17.64
C THR A 180 -5.42 12.59 -18.00
N PHE A 181 -5.62 11.41 -17.42
CA PHE A 181 -4.80 10.22 -17.68
C PHE A 181 -5.64 8.95 -17.61
N GLU A 182 -5.53 8.11 -18.63
CA GLU A 182 -6.15 6.78 -18.68
C GLU A 182 -5.07 5.74 -18.91
N PRO A 183 -4.92 4.74 -18.01
CA PRO A 183 -3.93 3.66 -18.16
C PRO A 183 -4.21 2.81 -19.42
N GLY A 184 -3.18 2.57 -20.21
CA GLY A 184 -3.26 1.78 -21.45
C GLY A 184 -1.91 1.17 -21.80
N ALA A 185 -1.33 1.52 -22.94
CA ALA A 185 -0.04 1.01 -23.42
C ALA A 185 1.14 1.94 -23.12
N GLN A 186 1.01 2.86 -22.16
CA GLN A 186 2.08 3.78 -21.80
C GLN A 186 3.33 3.03 -21.34
N ARG A 187 4.48 3.56 -21.74
CA ARG A 187 5.78 3.06 -21.28
C ARG A 187 5.98 3.44 -19.82
N ILE A 188 6.49 2.48 -19.03
CA ILE A 188 7.02 2.67 -17.68
C ILE A 188 8.51 2.35 -17.69
N SER A 189 9.35 3.21 -17.10
CA SER A 189 10.80 3.03 -17.12
C SER A 189 11.49 3.63 -15.92
N LEU A 190 12.65 3.06 -15.56
CA LEU A 190 13.55 3.57 -14.52
C LEU A 190 14.98 3.62 -15.01
N LEU A 191 15.64 4.75 -14.81
CA LEU A 191 17.07 4.90 -14.97
C LEU A 191 17.74 4.96 -13.59
N VAL A 192 18.93 4.38 -13.51
CA VAL A 192 19.86 4.54 -12.37
C VAL A 192 21.16 5.07 -12.92
N ASN A 193 21.59 6.26 -12.50
CA ASN A 193 22.78 6.96 -12.99
C ASN A 193 22.79 7.04 -14.53
N ASP A 194 21.69 7.54 -15.11
CA ASP A 194 21.44 7.67 -16.55
C ASP A 194 21.38 6.33 -17.34
N GLY A 195 21.63 5.19 -16.68
CA GLY A 195 21.50 3.87 -17.27
C GLY A 195 20.11 3.29 -17.12
N LEU A 196 19.46 2.90 -18.24
CA LEU A 196 18.17 2.23 -18.22
C LEU A 196 18.27 0.89 -17.46
N ARG A 197 17.42 0.69 -16.45
CA ARG A 197 17.38 -0.51 -15.63
C ARG A 197 16.07 -1.27 -15.77
N GLN A 198 14.95 -0.58 -15.69
CA GLN A 198 13.63 -1.21 -15.84
C GLN A 198 12.89 -0.56 -17.01
N GLU A 199 12.19 -1.38 -17.78
CA GLU A 199 11.34 -0.94 -18.87
C GLU A 199 10.20 -1.94 -19.09
N GLY A 200 9.01 -1.42 -19.38
CA GLY A 200 7.82 -2.19 -19.72
C GLY A 200 6.69 -1.28 -20.16
N HIS A 201 5.51 -1.86 -20.36
CA HIS A 201 4.29 -1.11 -20.66
C HIS A 201 3.21 -1.41 -19.61
N LEU A 202 2.33 -0.48 -19.35
CA LEU A 202 1.21 -0.70 -18.41
C LEU A 202 0.29 -1.83 -18.89
N SER A 203 0.22 -2.05 -20.21
CA SER A 203 -0.51 -3.19 -20.81
C SER A 203 0.10 -4.57 -20.51
N ASP A 204 1.34 -4.63 -20.02
CA ASP A 204 2.02 -5.89 -19.69
C ASP A 204 1.65 -6.39 -18.28
N MET A 205 0.85 -5.61 -17.54
CA MET A 205 0.32 -6.03 -16.24
C MET A 205 -0.53 -7.29 -16.37
N ILE A 206 -0.27 -8.28 -15.52
CA ILE A 206 -1.05 -9.51 -15.43
C ILE A 206 -2.48 -9.19 -14.95
N TRP A 207 -2.61 -8.38 -13.92
CA TRP A 207 -3.87 -7.87 -13.39
C TRP A 207 -4.00 -6.40 -13.74
N SER A 208 -5.02 -6.05 -14.49
CA SER A 208 -5.33 -4.66 -14.85
C SER A 208 -5.81 -3.83 -13.64
N VAL A 209 -5.76 -2.50 -13.78
CA VAL A 209 -6.24 -1.58 -12.74
C VAL A 209 -7.64 -1.92 -12.23
N PRO A 210 -8.68 -2.10 -13.09
CA PRO A 210 -10.01 -2.44 -12.60
C PRO A 210 -10.09 -3.82 -11.94
N GLU A 211 -9.34 -4.82 -12.41
CA GLU A 211 -9.31 -6.15 -11.79
C GLU A 211 -8.70 -6.10 -10.37
N MET A 212 -7.60 -5.35 -10.19
CA MET A 212 -6.95 -5.18 -8.88
C MET A 212 -7.90 -4.51 -7.87
N ILE A 213 -8.54 -3.41 -8.24
CA ILE A 213 -9.48 -2.69 -7.38
C ILE A 213 -10.68 -3.58 -7.04
N SER A 214 -11.29 -4.22 -8.04
CA SER A 214 -12.41 -5.15 -7.84
C SER A 214 -12.03 -6.27 -6.87
N HIS A 215 -10.88 -6.92 -7.08
CA HIS A 215 -10.44 -8.02 -6.24
C HIS A 215 -10.13 -7.55 -4.81
N LEU A 216 -9.37 -6.48 -4.65
CA LEU A 216 -8.99 -5.93 -3.33
C LEU A 216 -10.22 -5.48 -2.53
N SER A 217 -11.22 -4.91 -3.21
CA SER A 217 -12.48 -4.46 -2.60
C SER A 217 -13.34 -5.60 -2.01
N ARG A 218 -13.03 -6.86 -2.32
CA ARG A 218 -13.71 -8.03 -1.69
C ARG A 218 -13.29 -8.22 -0.23
N TYR A 219 -12.07 -7.79 0.09
CA TYR A 219 -11.45 -7.98 1.41
C TYR A 219 -11.43 -6.69 2.23
N TYR A 220 -11.41 -5.53 1.56
CA TYR A 220 -11.29 -4.23 2.21
C TYR A 220 -12.36 -3.26 1.70
N HIS A 221 -12.93 -2.47 2.62
CA HIS A 221 -13.61 -1.24 2.25
C HIS A 221 -12.54 -0.25 1.82
N LEU A 222 -12.32 -0.09 0.51
CA LEU A 222 -11.43 0.94 -0.02
C LEU A 222 -12.05 2.31 0.22
N THR A 223 -11.24 3.28 0.60
CA THR A 223 -11.67 4.62 0.98
C THR A 223 -10.78 5.68 0.35
N PRO A 224 -11.25 6.93 0.22
CA PRO A 224 -10.38 8.04 -0.15
C PRO A 224 -9.11 8.07 0.69
N GLY A 225 -7.97 8.24 0.04
CA GLY A 225 -6.65 8.21 0.67
C GLY A 225 -5.91 6.86 0.57
N ASP A 226 -6.55 5.79 0.12
CA ASP A 226 -5.86 4.53 -0.14
C ASP A 226 -5.03 4.64 -1.43
N LEU A 227 -3.79 4.13 -1.39
CA LEU A 227 -2.93 3.95 -2.55
C LEU A 227 -2.81 2.46 -2.90
N ILE A 228 -2.68 2.15 -4.20
CA ILE A 228 -2.37 0.82 -4.70
C ILE A 228 -1.16 0.93 -5.63
N PHE A 229 -0.02 0.39 -5.20
CA PHE A 229 1.15 0.14 -6.02
C PHE A 229 0.89 -1.10 -6.86
N THR A 230 1.06 -1.01 -8.18
CA THR A 230 0.48 -1.98 -9.11
C THR A 230 1.42 -3.10 -9.53
N GLY A 231 2.63 -3.15 -8.99
CA GLY A 231 3.68 -4.08 -9.39
C GLY A 231 4.63 -3.47 -10.41
N THR A 232 5.81 -4.06 -10.53
CA THR A 232 6.96 -3.55 -11.27
C THR A 232 7.32 -4.41 -12.47
N PRO A 233 7.81 -3.84 -13.59
CA PRO A 233 8.42 -4.60 -14.70
C PRO A 233 9.76 -5.22 -14.30
N SER A 234 10.32 -6.09 -15.15
CA SER A 234 11.65 -6.69 -14.98
C SER A 234 12.77 -5.65 -14.98
N GLY A 235 13.96 -6.05 -14.54
CA GLY A 235 15.13 -5.21 -14.44
C GLY A 235 15.37 -4.61 -13.06
N VAL A 236 14.74 -5.18 -12.02
CA VAL A 236 15.02 -4.79 -10.61
C VAL A 236 16.48 -5.07 -10.27
N GLY A 237 17.09 -4.21 -9.45
CA GLY A 237 18.52 -4.35 -9.14
C GLY A 237 18.96 -3.61 -7.90
N ALA A 238 20.14 -3.98 -7.42
CA ALA A 238 20.76 -3.41 -6.24
C ALA A 238 21.19 -1.95 -6.47
N LEU A 239 21.03 -1.15 -5.44
CA LEU A 239 21.41 0.24 -5.35
C LEU A 239 22.58 0.42 -4.40
N GLN A 240 23.32 1.51 -4.58
CA GLN A 240 24.40 1.93 -3.71
C GLN A 240 24.17 3.37 -3.21
N PRO A 241 24.71 3.75 -2.07
CA PRO A 241 24.76 5.16 -1.68
C PRO A 241 25.36 6.03 -2.78
N GLY A 242 24.70 7.12 -3.12
CA GLY A 242 25.05 8.03 -4.22
C GLY A 242 24.30 7.78 -5.52
N ASP A 243 23.62 6.65 -5.69
CA ASP A 243 22.82 6.38 -6.88
C ASP A 243 21.66 7.37 -7.03
N ARG A 244 21.46 7.85 -8.26
CA ARG A 244 20.34 8.71 -8.64
C ARG A 244 19.37 7.92 -9.51
N LEU A 245 18.11 7.91 -9.09
CA LEU A 245 17.02 7.22 -9.76
C LEU A 245 16.13 8.23 -10.46
N GLU A 246 15.73 7.92 -11.69
CA GLU A 246 14.76 8.69 -12.47
C GLU A 246 13.69 7.74 -13.00
N GLY A 247 12.47 7.85 -12.46
CA GLY A 247 11.35 6.99 -12.82
C GLY A 247 10.30 7.76 -13.62
N ALA A 248 9.73 7.13 -14.64
CA ALA A 248 8.71 7.74 -15.48
C ALA A 248 7.64 6.74 -15.94
N VAL A 249 6.42 7.24 -16.03
CA VAL A 249 5.32 6.66 -16.81
C VAL A 249 4.90 7.73 -17.82
N GLU A 250 4.79 7.38 -19.09
CA GLU A 250 4.38 8.34 -20.13
C GLU A 250 3.03 8.96 -19.78
N GLY A 251 2.99 10.31 -19.78
CA GLY A 251 1.78 11.08 -19.43
C GLY A 251 1.61 11.39 -17.95
N LEU A 252 2.49 10.89 -17.07
CA LEU A 252 2.52 11.25 -15.65
C LEU A 252 3.76 12.10 -15.31
N SER A 253 3.71 12.81 -14.17
CA SER A 253 4.88 13.51 -13.64
C SER A 253 5.97 12.50 -13.29
N PRO A 254 7.21 12.66 -13.82
CA PRO A 254 8.32 11.79 -13.48
C PRO A 254 8.75 12.00 -12.02
N ILE A 255 9.51 11.05 -11.50
CA ILE A 255 10.09 11.12 -10.15
C ILE A 255 11.62 11.07 -10.22
N THR A 256 12.27 11.72 -9.27
CA THR A 256 13.70 11.58 -9.02
C THR A 256 13.93 11.32 -7.54
N VAL A 257 14.93 10.50 -7.22
CA VAL A 257 15.38 10.30 -5.83
C VAL A 257 16.85 9.94 -5.83
N THR A 258 17.57 10.37 -4.80
CA THR A 258 18.97 10.00 -4.58
C THR A 258 19.08 9.08 -3.38
N ILE A 259 19.90 8.05 -3.47
CA ILE A 259 20.20 7.16 -2.37
C ILE A 259 21.31 7.81 -1.51
N GLY A 260 20.99 8.12 -0.27
CA GLY A 260 21.90 8.69 0.70
C GLY A 260 22.83 7.66 1.33
N PRO A 261 23.66 8.10 2.30
CA PRO A 261 24.48 7.20 3.09
C PRO A 261 23.67 6.16 3.85
N ALA A 262 24.31 5.05 4.20
CA ALA A 262 23.72 4.08 5.12
C ALA A 262 23.56 4.67 6.53
N VAL A 263 22.48 4.31 7.21
CA VAL A 263 22.16 4.69 8.58
C VAL A 263 22.25 3.52 9.55
#